data_0416935a3c0215641680dac6c967fa56
#
_entry.id   0416935a3c0215641680dac6c967fa56
#
_cell.length_a   1.000
_cell.length_b   1.000
_cell.length_c   1.000
_cell.angle_alpha   90.00
_cell.angle_beta   90.00
_cell.angle_gamma   90.00
#
_symmetry.space_group_name_H-M   'P 1'
#
loop_
_entity.id
_entity.type
_entity.pdbx_description
1 polymer ?
#
loop_
_entity_poly.entity_id
_entity_poly.type
_entity_poly.pdbx_seq_one_letter_code
_entity_poly.pdbx_strand_id
1 'polypeptide(L)'
;DGFQLVHSDARLHPHLNLEKRITVVGYMNKGWVSEDTGYLEFWTDDMKECWKQVEPKFNRVVIFENSEFSNHGIPHVNKDRRVFMYTLLCNETFYETRTKAWYKARPEEENHDLVNEIGVKRLKLSDY
;
A
#
# COMPACT_ATOMS: atom_id res chain seq x y z
N ASP A 1 11.42 12.33 -7.00
CA ASP A 1 9.98 12.05 -6.98
C ASP A 1 9.71 10.60 -6.64
N GLY A 2 9.02 10.36 -5.53
CA GLY A 2 8.61 9.03 -5.11
C GLY A 2 7.09 8.93 -5.06
N PHE A 3 6.54 7.78 -5.39
CA PHE A 3 5.12 7.47 -5.21
C PHE A 3 4.91 5.96 -5.09
N GLN A 4 3.76 5.57 -4.61
CA GLN A 4 3.33 4.18 -4.59
C GLN A 4 1.89 4.09 -5.09
N LEU A 5 1.68 3.30 -6.13
CA LEU A 5 0.32 2.99 -6.60
C LEU A 5 -0.50 2.39 -5.48
N VAL A 6 -1.79 2.65 -5.48
CA VAL A 6 -2.70 2.01 -4.54
C VAL A 6 -2.72 0.52 -4.79
N HIS A 7 -2.62 -0.26 -3.73
CA HIS A 7 -2.61 -1.71 -3.80
C HIS A 7 -3.09 -2.32 -2.48
N SER A 8 -3.52 -3.56 -2.54
CA SER A 8 -3.59 -4.44 -1.39
C SER A 8 -2.39 -5.38 -1.41
N ASP A 9 -1.74 -5.56 -0.26
CA ASP A 9 -0.54 -6.38 -0.14
C ASP A 9 -0.80 -7.86 -0.46
N ALA A 10 0.26 -8.55 -0.89
CA ALA A 10 0.24 -10.00 -0.97
C ALA A 10 -0.12 -10.62 0.40
N ARG A 11 -0.94 -11.67 0.39
CA ARG A 11 -1.42 -12.34 1.60
C ARG A 11 -0.44 -13.40 2.09
N LEU A 12 0.19 -14.13 1.19
CA LEU A 12 1.09 -15.22 1.52
C LEU A 12 2.54 -14.81 1.31
N HIS A 13 3.40 -15.13 2.26
CA HIS A 13 4.84 -14.98 2.08
C HIS A 13 5.36 -16.05 1.11
N PRO A 14 6.06 -15.66 0.01
CA PRO A 14 6.34 -16.59 -1.10
C PRO A 14 7.25 -17.77 -0.73
N HIS A 15 8.05 -17.64 0.32
CA HIS A 15 9.03 -18.68 0.71
C HIS A 15 8.72 -19.38 2.03
N LEU A 16 8.01 -18.71 2.94
CA LEU A 16 7.76 -19.23 4.29
C LEU A 16 6.42 -19.94 4.42
N ASN A 17 5.55 -19.82 3.45
CA ASN A 17 4.16 -20.31 3.50
C ASN A 17 3.40 -19.83 4.74
N LEU A 18 3.67 -18.58 5.14
CA LEU A 18 3.03 -17.91 6.26
C LEU A 18 2.15 -16.78 5.74
N GLU A 19 0.99 -16.59 6.35
CA GLU A 19 0.09 -15.50 6.00
C GLU A 19 0.59 -14.17 6.59
N LYS A 20 0.59 -13.12 5.78
CA LYS A 20 0.83 -11.74 6.20
C LYS A 20 -0.46 -11.19 6.79
N ARG A 21 -0.47 -10.92 8.10
CA ARG A 21 -1.69 -10.50 8.82
C ARG A 21 -1.73 -9.01 9.11
N ILE A 22 -0.65 -8.47 9.60
CA ILE A 22 -0.60 -7.08 10.09
C ILE A 22 0.62 -6.41 9.48
N THR A 23 0.43 -5.21 8.96
CA THR A 23 1.50 -4.31 8.57
C THR A 23 1.63 -3.20 9.60
N VAL A 24 2.86 -2.95 10.02
CA VAL A 24 3.25 -1.87 10.93
C VAL A 24 4.19 -0.95 10.17
N VAL A 25 3.84 0.33 10.06
CA VAL A 25 4.66 1.36 9.41
C VAL A 25 4.98 2.45 10.41
N GLY A 26 6.25 2.67 10.68
CA GLY A 26 6.71 3.76 11.56
C GLY A 26 7.47 4.83 10.78
N TYR A 27 7.27 6.09 11.15
CA TYR A 27 7.80 7.25 10.45
C TYR A 27 8.90 7.96 11.23
N MET A 28 9.97 8.33 10.53
CA MET A 28 11.16 8.97 11.09
C MET A 28 11.41 10.37 10.50
N ASN A 29 10.37 11.06 10.04
CA ASN A 29 10.48 12.33 9.32
C ASN A 29 10.22 13.52 10.23
N LYS A 30 11.27 14.12 10.78
CA LYS A 30 11.17 15.37 11.54
C LYS A 30 10.81 16.53 10.61
N GLY A 31 9.99 17.48 11.10
CA GLY A 31 9.63 18.69 10.37
C GLY A 31 8.76 18.42 9.13
N TRP A 32 7.99 17.35 9.12
CA TRP A 32 7.01 17.08 8.06
C TRP A 32 5.79 17.98 8.23
N VAL A 33 5.43 18.69 7.17
CA VAL A 33 4.25 19.55 7.11
C VAL A 33 3.29 19.04 6.05
N SER A 34 2.04 19.51 6.09
CA SER A 34 0.99 19.01 5.18
C SER A 34 1.29 19.25 3.71
N GLU A 35 1.99 20.34 3.41
CA GLU A 35 2.42 20.73 2.07
C GLU A 35 3.46 19.78 1.45
N ASP A 36 4.15 18.99 2.26
CA ASP A 36 5.13 17.99 1.79
C ASP A 36 4.45 16.79 1.10
N THR A 37 3.13 16.66 1.19
CA THR A 37 2.36 15.53 0.65
C THR A 37 2.84 14.16 1.18
N GLY A 38 2.84 13.10 0.36
CA GLY A 38 3.43 11.80 0.76
C GLY A 38 2.70 11.07 1.87
N TYR A 39 1.40 11.35 2.07
CA TYR A 39 0.55 10.65 3.03
C TYR A 39 0.50 9.16 2.74
N LEU A 40 0.29 8.35 3.76
CA LEU A 40 -0.24 7.01 3.56
C LEU A 40 -1.75 7.14 3.38
N GLU A 41 -2.23 6.79 2.21
CA GLU A 41 -3.64 6.83 1.85
C GLU A 41 -4.26 5.46 1.99
N PHE A 42 -5.51 5.44 2.48
CA PHE A 42 -6.38 4.26 2.47
C PHE A 42 -7.62 4.54 1.65
N TRP A 43 -7.91 3.67 0.71
CA TRP A 43 -8.97 3.82 -0.27
C TRP A 43 -10.07 2.78 -0.08
N THR A 44 -11.31 3.18 -0.42
CA THR A 44 -12.42 2.23 -0.55
C THR A 44 -12.14 1.21 -1.65
N ASP A 45 -12.76 0.05 -1.58
CA ASP A 45 -12.50 -1.02 -2.54
C ASP A 45 -12.90 -0.66 -3.97
N ASP A 46 -13.94 0.15 -4.13
CA ASP A 46 -14.39 0.69 -5.41
C ASP A 46 -13.59 1.92 -5.89
N MET A 47 -12.56 2.32 -5.16
CA MET A 47 -11.67 3.45 -5.47
C MET A 47 -12.35 4.82 -5.59
N LYS A 48 -13.55 4.99 -5.05
CA LYS A 48 -14.26 6.27 -5.12
C LYS A 48 -13.85 7.26 -4.05
N GLU A 49 -13.37 6.76 -2.90
CA GLU A 49 -13.05 7.60 -1.76
C GLU A 49 -11.73 7.20 -1.11
N CYS A 50 -10.85 8.19 -0.92
CA CYS A 50 -9.74 8.10 0.01
C CYS A 50 -10.28 8.41 1.43
N TRP A 51 -10.65 7.37 2.18
CA TRP A 51 -11.32 7.55 3.46
C TRP A 51 -10.37 7.91 4.60
N LYS A 52 -9.05 7.73 4.41
CA LYS A 52 -8.04 8.09 5.41
C LYS A 52 -6.74 8.50 4.75
N GLN A 53 -6.17 9.59 5.25
CA GLN A 53 -4.80 10.01 4.95
C GLN A 53 -4.03 10.15 6.26
N VAL A 54 -2.81 9.61 6.29
CA VAL A 54 -1.93 9.66 7.46
C VAL A 54 -0.62 10.33 7.08
N GLU A 55 -0.36 11.49 7.67
CA GLU A 55 0.90 12.21 7.47
C GLU A 55 2.08 11.40 8.04
N PRO A 56 3.20 11.28 7.32
CA PRO A 56 4.36 10.49 7.74
C PRO A 56 5.25 11.24 8.75
N LYS A 57 4.64 11.83 9.80
CA LYS A 57 5.33 12.61 10.83
C LYS A 57 6.20 11.74 11.73
N PHE A 58 7.29 12.33 12.21
CA PHE A 58 8.19 11.69 13.17
C PHE A 58 7.44 11.11 14.38
N ASN A 59 7.86 9.91 14.77
CA ASN A 59 7.30 9.18 15.91
C ASN A 59 5.83 8.75 15.76
N ARG A 60 5.31 8.73 14.54
CA ARG A 60 3.98 8.16 14.24
C ARG A 60 4.12 6.72 13.77
N VAL A 61 3.24 5.87 14.26
CA VAL A 61 3.12 4.47 13.83
C VAL A 61 1.71 4.23 13.33
N VAL A 62 1.61 3.55 12.21
CA VAL A 62 0.35 3.07 11.64
C VAL A 62 0.35 1.56 11.66
N ILE A 63 -0.72 0.98 12.13
CA ILE A 63 -0.92 -0.47 12.18
C ILE A 63 -2.22 -0.77 11.44
N PHE A 64 -2.17 -1.67 10.47
CA PHE A 64 -3.36 -2.07 9.74
C PHE A 64 -3.33 -3.55 9.36
N GLU A 65 -4.51 -4.12 9.23
CA GLU A 65 -4.67 -5.49 8.79
C GLU A 65 -4.36 -5.61 7.29
N ASN A 66 -3.60 -6.64 6.90
CA ASN A 66 -3.48 -7.03 5.51
C ASN A 66 -4.73 -7.80 5.10
N SER A 67 -5.50 -7.23 4.19
CA SER A 67 -6.67 -7.87 3.59
C SER A 67 -6.76 -7.48 2.11
N GLU A 68 -7.61 -8.15 1.36
CA GLU A 68 -7.89 -7.76 -0.02
C GLU A 68 -8.54 -6.39 -0.14
N PHE A 69 -9.13 -5.88 0.96
CA PHE A 69 -9.78 -4.57 1.05
C PHE A 69 -8.88 -3.47 1.64
N SER A 70 -7.70 -3.81 2.11
CA SER A 70 -6.74 -2.84 2.68
C SER A 70 -5.98 -2.11 1.57
N ASN A 71 -6.73 -1.42 0.71
CA ASN A 71 -6.16 -0.67 -0.41
C ASN A 71 -5.45 0.57 0.11
N HIS A 72 -4.14 0.66 -0.09
CA HIS A 72 -3.33 1.77 0.37
C HIS A 72 -2.26 2.15 -0.65
N GLY A 73 -1.80 3.39 -0.57
CA GLY A 73 -0.78 3.91 -1.47
C GLY A 73 -0.17 5.20 -0.95
N ILE A 74 0.73 5.77 -1.73
CA ILE A 74 1.42 7.02 -1.41
C ILE A 74 1.37 7.90 -2.66
N PRO A 75 0.78 9.10 -2.60
CA PRO A 75 0.82 10.04 -3.71
C PRO A 75 2.24 10.54 -3.94
N HIS A 76 2.45 11.27 -5.03
CA HIS A 76 3.74 11.88 -5.33
C HIS A 76 4.27 12.70 -4.16
N VAL A 77 5.55 12.52 -3.87
CA VAL A 77 6.29 13.24 -2.84
C VAL A 77 7.67 13.63 -3.35
N ASN A 78 8.06 14.90 -3.15
CA ASN A 78 9.31 15.49 -3.60
C ASN A 78 10.36 15.60 -2.48
N LYS A 79 10.12 14.93 -1.37
CA LYS A 79 10.95 14.99 -0.16
C LYS A 79 11.33 13.60 0.28
N ASP A 80 12.52 13.46 0.88
CA ASP A 80 12.95 12.22 1.48
C ASP A 80 11.95 11.74 2.55
N ARG A 81 11.40 10.56 2.34
CA ARG A 81 10.41 9.95 3.23
C ARG A 81 10.99 8.68 3.84
N ARG A 82 11.33 8.77 5.12
CA ARG A 82 11.98 7.68 5.88
C ARG A 82 10.96 6.93 6.71
N VAL A 83 10.96 5.63 6.53
CA VAL A 83 10.05 4.72 7.23
C VAL A 83 10.79 3.45 7.65
N PHE A 84 10.28 2.79 8.69
CA PHE A 84 10.51 1.39 8.91
C PHE A 84 9.19 0.63 8.76
N MET A 85 9.26 -0.62 8.36
CA MET A 85 8.07 -1.44 8.15
C MET A 85 8.30 -2.85 8.67
N TYR A 86 7.29 -3.37 9.36
CA TYR A 86 7.22 -4.77 9.78
C TYR A 86 5.94 -5.40 9.27
N THR A 87 6.03 -6.67 8.92
CA THR A 87 4.85 -7.49 8.65
C THR A 87 4.82 -8.64 9.64
N LEU A 88 3.73 -8.77 10.37
CA LEU A 88 3.49 -9.89 11.25
C LEU A 88 2.89 -11.04 10.45
N LEU A 89 3.51 -12.20 10.57
CA LEU A 89 3.15 -13.43 9.88
C LEU A 89 2.50 -14.41 10.84
N CYS A 90 1.58 -15.22 10.34
CA CYS A 90 1.02 -16.35 11.08
C CYS A 90 0.98 -17.63 10.22
N ASN A 91 0.81 -18.76 10.86
CA ASN A 91 0.75 -20.07 10.21
C ASN A 91 -0.69 -20.54 9.91
N GLU A 92 -1.67 -19.70 10.20
CA GLU A 92 -3.08 -19.97 9.91
C GLU A 92 -3.52 -19.19 8.68
N THR A 93 -3.94 -19.89 7.64
CA THR A 93 -4.42 -19.28 6.41
C THR A 93 -5.94 -19.21 6.48
N PHE A 94 -6.49 -18.00 6.67
CA PHE A 94 -7.93 -17.81 6.82
C PHE A 94 -8.64 -17.38 5.53
N TYR A 95 -7.93 -16.83 4.56
CA TYR A 95 -8.58 -16.19 3.41
C TYR A 95 -8.05 -16.72 2.07
N GLU A 96 -6.92 -16.24 1.63
CA GLU A 96 -6.38 -16.58 0.32
C GLU A 96 -4.85 -16.75 0.32
N THR A 97 -4.36 -17.47 -0.66
CA THR A 97 -2.93 -17.79 -0.79
C THR A 97 -2.21 -16.90 -1.78
N ARG A 98 -2.71 -15.70 -2.03
CA ARG A 98 -2.15 -14.76 -2.97
C ARG A 98 -0.75 -14.28 -2.56
N THR A 99 0.22 -14.51 -3.41
CA THR A 99 1.63 -14.14 -3.19
C THR A 99 2.03 -12.81 -3.85
N LYS A 100 1.11 -12.15 -4.54
CA LYS A 100 1.35 -10.88 -5.23
C LYS A 100 0.40 -9.79 -4.72
N ALA A 101 0.83 -8.54 -4.79
CA ALA A 101 -0.04 -7.40 -4.53
C ALA A 101 -1.03 -7.20 -5.68
N TRP A 102 -2.22 -6.71 -5.35
CA TRP A 102 -3.20 -6.24 -6.32
C TRP A 102 -3.18 -4.72 -6.37
N TYR A 103 -3.02 -4.18 -7.56
CA TYR A 103 -2.92 -2.75 -7.82
C TYR A 103 -4.21 -2.18 -8.35
N LYS A 104 -4.54 -0.98 -7.90
CA LYS A 104 -5.70 -0.20 -8.35
C LYS A 104 -5.25 1.22 -8.69
N ALA A 105 -5.88 1.82 -9.70
CA ALA A 105 -5.62 3.21 -10.06
C ALA A 105 -6.45 4.16 -9.18
N ARG A 106 -5.89 5.30 -8.79
CA ARG A 106 -6.68 6.43 -8.29
C ARG A 106 -7.54 6.98 -9.42
N PRO A 107 -8.66 7.67 -9.13
CA PRO A 107 -9.51 8.25 -10.18
C PRO A 107 -8.75 9.14 -11.16
N GLU A 108 -7.79 9.93 -10.69
CA GLU A 108 -6.95 10.79 -11.53
C GLU A 108 -5.88 10.05 -12.32
N GLU A 109 -5.60 8.79 -11.97
CA GLU A 109 -4.58 7.96 -12.62
C GLU A 109 -5.15 7.03 -13.70
N GLU A 110 -6.47 6.91 -13.84
CA GLU A 110 -7.12 5.95 -14.75
C GLU A 110 -6.67 6.08 -16.22
N ASN A 111 -6.28 7.27 -16.64
CA ASN A 111 -5.82 7.55 -18.01
C ASN A 111 -4.31 7.74 -18.11
N HIS A 112 -3.54 7.44 -17.07
CA HIS A 112 -2.09 7.59 -17.12
C HIS A 112 -1.45 6.35 -17.75
N ASP A 113 -0.69 6.53 -18.84
CA ASP A 113 -0.06 5.43 -19.59
C ASP A 113 0.76 4.49 -18.71
N LEU A 114 1.49 5.04 -17.73
CA LEU A 114 2.29 4.26 -16.78
C LEU A 114 1.41 3.35 -15.90
N VAL A 115 0.26 3.83 -15.47
CA VAL A 115 -0.68 3.06 -14.64
C VAL A 115 -1.32 1.96 -15.49
N ASN A 116 -1.73 2.28 -16.71
CA ASN A 116 -2.28 1.31 -17.65
C ASN A 116 -1.24 0.22 -17.98
N GLU A 117 0.01 0.59 -18.20
CA GLU A 117 1.07 -0.35 -18.50
C GLU A 117 1.42 -1.24 -17.30
N ILE A 118 1.61 -0.67 -16.11
CA ILE A 118 1.93 -1.41 -14.88
C ILE A 118 0.71 -2.18 -14.38
N GLY A 119 -0.47 -1.59 -14.41
CA GLY A 119 -1.73 -2.20 -14.00
C GLY A 119 -2.07 -3.42 -14.86
N VAL A 120 -2.02 -3.27 -16.18
CA VAL A 120 -2.30 -4.36 -17.12
C VAL A 120 -1.28 -5.50 -16.99
N LYS A 121 0.01 -5.20 -16.88
CA LYS A 121 1.04 -6.23 -16.69
C LYS A 121 0.90 -6.98 -15.36
N ARG A 122 0.48 -6.30 -14.30
CA ARG A 122 0.36 -6.91 -12.97
C ARG A 122 -0.97 -7.62 -12.73
N LEU A 123 -2.06 -7.13 -13.29
CA LEU A 123 -3.35 -7.84 -13.29
C LEU A 123 -3.24 -9.17 -14.06
N LYS A 124 -2.57 -9.19 -15.21
CA LYS A 124 -2.32 -10.43 -15.96
C LYS A 124 -1.42 -11.43 -15.23
N LEU A 125 -0.58 -10.97 -14.31
CA LEU A 125 0.27 -11.84 -13.48
C LEU A 125 -0.43 -12.31 -12.20
N SER A 126 -1.54 -11.68 -11.79
CA SER A 126 -2.34 -12.09 -10.64
C SER A 126 -3.37 -13.18 -10.96
N ASP A 127 -3.68 -13.37 -12.24
CA ASP A 127 -4.63 -14.40 -12.71
C ASP A 127 -4.01 -15.81 -12.80
N TYR A 128 -2.77 -15.97 -12.32
CA TYR A 128 -2.05 -17.25 -12.33
C TYR A 128 -1.63 -17.68 -10.94
#